data_91d310019a2bd0faf9e5c10eff5a6027
#
_entry.id   91d310019a2bd0faf9e5c10eff5a6027
#
_cell.length_a   1.000
_cell.length_b   1.000
_cell.length_c   1.000
_cell.angle_alpha   90.00
_cell.angle_beta   90.00
_cell.angle_gamma   90.00
#
_symmetry.space_group_name_H-M   'P 1'
#
loop_
_entity.id
_entity.type
_entity.pdbx_description
1 polymer ?
#
loop_
_entity_poly.entity_id
_entity_poly.type
_entity_poly.pdbx_seq_one_letter_code
_entity_poly.pdbx_strand_id
1 'polypeptide(L)'
;MADRVVHVSWGQVVRGREERALETFNEVLGLYGRMQQEGRIEGFDVVLLEPSTGMGGYIDIQGSAEQLAQVTEDDDWRRIIAASSLVVDDLRIARGATNEGVGREIALYAQEIAKVPQSA
;
A
#
# COMPACT_ATOMS: atom_id res chain seq x y z
N MET A 1 -8.80 10.37 12.04
CA MET A 1 -8.05 9.11 11.96
C MET A 1 -8.31 8.45 10.62
N ALA A 2 -7.29 7.89 10.00
CA ALA A 2 -7.41 7.22 8.73
C ALA A 2 -8.34 6.01 8.81
N ASP A 3 -9.15 5.82 7.79
CA ASP A 3 -10.05 4.67 7.70
C ASP A 3 -9.78 3.80 6.44
N ARG A 4 -8.83 4.21 5.62
CA ARG A 4 -8.43 3.48 4.41
C ARG A 4 -6.93 3.30 4.38
N VAL A 5 -6.52 2.29 3.63
CA VAL A 5 -5.10 1.98 3.43
C VAL A 5 -4.85 1.59 1.98
N VAL A 6 -3.71 2.00 1.45
CA VAL A 6 -3.14 1.43 0.23
C VAL A 6 -1.91 0.64 0.66
N HIS A 7 -1.95 -0.65 0.43
CA HIS A 7 -0.90 -1.60 0.80
C HIS A 7 -0.05 -1.88 -0.43
N VAL A 8 1.23 -1.53 -0.36
CA VAL A 8 2.19 -1.78 -1.42
C VAL A 8 3.22 -2.78 -0.89
N SER A 9 3.26 -3.97 -1.48
CA SER A 9 4.18 -5.01 -1.05
C SER A 9 5.05 -5.48 -2.20
N TRP A 10 6.20 -6.07 -1.87
CA TRP A 10 7.14 -6.58 -2.87
C TRP A 10 7.83 -7.84 -2.35
N GLY A 11 8.37 -8.60 -3.30
CA GLY A 11 9.14 -9.81 -3.03
C GLY A 11 10.62 -9.52 -2.93
N GLN A 12 11.39 -10.12 -3.82
CA GLN A 12 12.85 -9.96 -3.83
C GLN A 12 13.25 -8.78 -4.72
N VAL A 13 14.37 -8.17 -4.39
CA VAL A 13 15.03 -7.23 -5.30
C VAL A 13 15.55 -8.02 -6.51
N VAL A 14 15.37 -7.47 -7.71
CA VAL A 14 15.89 -8.09 -8.93
C VAL A 14 17.41 -8.12 -8.85
N ARG A 15 17.97 -9.32 -9.02
CA ARG A 15 19.41 -9.53 -8.93
C ARG A 15 20.15 -8.69 -9.97
N GLY A 16 21.17 -7.93 -9.51
CA GLY A 16 21.92 -7.00 -10.33
C GLY A 16 21.37 -5.58 -10.33
N ARG A 17 20.25 -5.33 -9.67
CA ARG A 17 19.62 -4.01 -9.59
C ARG A 17 19.55 -3.49 -8.14
N GLU A 18 20.38 -4.02 -7.26
CA GLU A 18 20.34 -3.70 -5.83
C GLU A 18 20.55 -2.23 -5.54
N GLU A 19 21.52 -1.60 -6.22
CA GLU A 19 21.77 -0.17 -6.01
C GLU A 19 20.60 0.68 -6.46
N ARG A 20 20.04 0.37 -7.62
CA ARG A 20 18.87 1.12 -8.13
C ARG A 20 17.64 0.89 -7.26
N ALA A 21 17.48 -0.32 -6.73
CA ALA A 21 16.39 -0.62 -5.81
C ALA A 21 16.48 0.23 -4.54
N LEU A 22 17.68 0.37 -3.99
CA LEU A 22 17.89 1.20 -2.81
C LEU A 22 17.60 2.68 -3.09
N GLU A 23 18.06 3.20 -4.22
CA GLU A 23 17.76 4.57 -4.64
C GLU A 23 16.25 4.78 -4.79
N THR A 24 15.57 3.84 -5.45
CA THR A 24 14.12 3.89 -5.64
C THR A 24 13.40 3.86 -4.29
N PHE A 25 13.81 3.00 -3.38
CA PHE A 25 13.23 2.93 -2.05
C PHE A 25 13.34 4.26 -1.31
N ASN A 26 14.50 4.89 -1.38
CA ASN A 26 14.70 6.21 -0.76
C ASN A 26 13.82 7.29 -1.41
N GLU A 27 13.63 7.24 -2.72
CA GLU A 27 12.72 8.15 -3.43
C GLU A 27 11.27 7.96 -2.97
N VAL A 28 10.86 6.70 -2.80
CA VAL A 28 9.52 6.35 -2.31
C VAL A 28 9.29 6.92 -0.92
N LEU A 29 10.23 6.70 0.01
CA LEU A 29 10.09 7.22 1.38
C LEU A 29 10.07 8.75 1.39
N GLY A 30 10.87 9.38 0.54
CA GLY A 30 10.88 10.83 0.41
C GLY A 30 9.54 11.38 -0.07
N LEU A 31 8.93 10.73 -1.06
CA LEU A 31 7.62 11.13 -1.58
C LEU A 31 6.54 11.00 -0.49
N TYR A 32 6.48 9.86 0.19
CA TYR A 32 5.47 9.66 1.24
C TYR A 32 5.65 10.62 2.40
N GLY A 33 6.89 10.91 2.78
CA GLY A 33 7.18 11.91 3.81
C GLY A 33 6.67 13.30 3.42
N ARG A 34 6.87 13.72 2.17
CA ARG A 34 6.36 14.99 1.68
C ARG A 34 4.83 15.02 1.64
N MET A 35 4.22 13.95 1.16
CA MET A 35 2.75 13.84 1.12
C MET A 35 2.14 13.94 2.52
N GLN A 36 2.79 13.34 3.51
CA GLN A 36 2.33 13.44 4.90
C GLN A 36 2.44 14.87 5.41
N GLN A 37 3.57 15.54 5.16
CA GLN A 37 3.76 16.94 5.56
C GLN A 37 2.75 17.87 4.92
N GLU A 38 2.36 17.59 3.68
CA GLU A 38 1.40 18.38 2.92
C GLU A 38 -0.06 18.04 3.27
N GLY A 39 -0.29 17.08 4.14
CA GLY A 39 -1.63 16.63 4.51
C GLY A 39 -2.34 15.83 3.43
N ARG A 40 -1.62 15.31 2.45
CA ARG A 40 -2.18 14.49 1.38
C ARG A 40 -2.43 13.05 1.79
N ILE A 41 -1.71 12.59 2.80
CA ILE A 41 -1.95 11.33 3.50
C ILE A 41 -1.86 11.59 5.00
N GLU A 42 -2.43 10.71 5.81
CA GLU A 42 -2.35 10.85 7.27
C GLU A 42 -1.08 10.25 7.84
N GLY A 43 -0.56 9.21 7.19
CA GLY A 43 0.66 8.56 7.62
C GLY A 43 1.01 7.39 6.72
N PHE A 44 2.15 6.75 7.01
CA PHE A 44 2.53 5.51 6.35
C PHE A 44 3.42 4.70 7.27
N ASP A 45 3.32 3.38 7.15
CA ASP A 45 4.14 2.44 7.91
C ASP A 45 4.99 1.63 6.94
N VAL A 46 6.26 1.46 7.29
CA VAL A 46 7.21 0.69 6.48
C VAL A 46 7.62 -0.53 7.28
N VAL A 47 7.53 -1.69 6.66
CA VAL A 47 7.99 -2.95 7.25
C VAL A 47 8.92 -3.63 6.26
N LEU A 48 10.15 -3.86 6.67
CA LEU A 48 11.11 -4.67 5.92
C LEU A 48 11.18 -6.02 6.58
N LEU A 49 10.94 -7.07 5.79
CA LEU A 49 10.94 -8.43 6.31
C LEU A 49 12.31 -9.05 6.16
N GLU A 50 12.67 -9.91 7.11
CA GLU A 50 13.93 -10.64 7.02
C GLU A 50 13.91 -11.60 5.81
N PRO A 51 15.06 -11.82 5.16
CA PRO A 51 15.13 -12.73 4.01
C PRO A 51 14.67 -14.14 4.41
N SER A 52 13.56 -14.60 3.84
CA SER A 52 13.02 -15.92 4.13
C SER A 52 12.30 -16.51 2.94
N THR A 53 11.04 -16.16 2.71
CA THR A 53 10.14 -16.85 1.81
C THR A 53 9.79 -16.05 0.57
N GLY A 54 10.68 -15.18 0.12
CA GLY A 54 10.43 -14.37 -1.07
C GLY A 54 9.62 -13.11 -0.82
N MET A 55 9.32 -12.79 0.45
CA MET A 55 8.67 -11.54 0.82
C MET A 55 9.72 -10.53 1.24
N GLY A 56 9.77 -9.37 0.60
CA GLY A 56 10.73 -8.32 0.92
C GLY A 56 10.25 -7.35 1.97
N GLY A 57 9.01 -6.89 1.83
CA GLY A 57 8.44 -5.93 2.77
C GLY A 57 7.18 -5.30 2.22
N TYR A 58 6.69 -4.31 2.95
CA TYR A 58 5.52 -3.56 2.50
C TYR A 58 5.50 -2.16 3.11
N ILE A 59 4.71 -1.31 2.48
CA ILE A 59 4.41 0.03 2.97
C ILE A 59 2.89 0.20 2.94
N ASP A 60 2.33 0.57 4.07
CA ASP A 60 0.90 0.88 4.19
C ASP A 60 0.75 2.40 4.23
N ILE A 61 0.07 2.95 3.22
CA ILE A 61 -0.23 4.37 3.13
C ILE A 61 -1.64 4.58 3.68
N GLN A 62 -1.77 5.44 4.66
CA GLN A 62 -3.01 5.61 5.42
C GLN A 62 -3.63 6.97 5.15
N GLY A 63 -4.94 6.98 4.99
CA GLY A 63 -5.68 8.21 4.76
C GLY A 63 -7.17 7.95 4.65
N SER A 64 -7.91 8.98 4.25
CA SER A 64 -9.31 8.83 3.85
C SER A 64 -9.42 8.25 2.44
N ALA A 65 -10.60 7.79 2.07
CA ALA A 65 -10.86 7.31 0.71
C ALA A 65 -10.51 8.39 -0.32
N GLU A 66 -10.88 9.63 -0.06
CA GLU A 66 -10.60 10.76 -0.95
C GLU A 66 -9.11 11.05 -1.07
N GLN A 67 -8.40 11.09 0.06
CA GLN A 67 -6.94 11.32 0.06
C GLN A 67 -6.23 10.25 -0.79
N LEU A 68 -6.55 8.99 -0.55
CA LEU A 68 -5.86 7.89 -1.24
C LEU A 68 -6.26 7.78 -2.71
N ALA A 69 -7.50 8.15 -3.07
CA ALA A 69 -7.88 8.23 -4.46
C ALA A 69 -7.04 9.27 -5.22
N GLN A 70 -6.80 10.42 -4.61
CA GLN A 70 -5.95 11.47 -5.20
C GLN A 70 -4.49 11.03 -5.30
N VAL A 71 -3.97 10.36 -4.27
CA VAL A 71 -2.59 9.85 -4.28
C VAL A 71 -2.37 8.87 -5.42
N THR A 72 -3.27 7.90 -5.58
CA THR A 72 -3.11 6.87 -6.61
C THR A 72 -3.29 7.39 -8.03
N GLU A 73 -3.85 8.58 -8.21
CA GLU A 73 -3.93 9.26 -9.50
C GLU A 73 -2.78 10.25 -9.72
N ASP A 74 -1.97 10.50 -8.71
CA ASP A 74 -0.85 11.43 -8.79
C ASP A 74 0.27 10.86 -9.66
N ASP A 75 0.80 11.69 -10.56
CA ASP A 75 1.85 11.24 -11.49
C ASP A 75 3.14 10.86 -10.79
N ASP A 76 3.50 11.53 -9.71
CA ASP A 76 4.72 11.19 -8.98
C ASP A 76 4.60 9.81 -8.33
N TRP A 77 3.43 9.51 -7.75
CA TRP A 77 3.18 8.18 -7.20
C TRP A 77 3.21 7.11 -8.29
N ARG A 78 2.60 7.37 -9.43
CA ARG A 78 2.58 6.42 -10.54
C ARG A 78 3.97 6.18 -11.10
N ARG A 79 4.82 7.22 -11.13
CA ARG A 79 6.21 7.07 -11.56
C ARG A 79 7.02 6.19 -10.61
N ILE A 80 6.89 6.37 -9.29
CA ILE A 80 7.63 5.54 -8.35
C ILE A 80 7.13 4.11 -8.33
N ILE A 81 5.85 3.87 -8.58
CA ILE A 81 5.32 2.51 -8.72
C ILE A 81 5.92 1.86 -9.97
N ALA A 82 5.95 2.57 -11.09
CA ALA A 82 6.56 2.07 -12.31
C ALA A 82 8.05 1.77 -12.11
N ALA A 83 8.78 2.69 -11.48
CA ALA A 83 10.21 2.50 -11.18
C ALA A 83 10.43 1.30 -10.26
N SER A 84 9.58 1.15 -9.25
CA SER A 84 9.65 0.03 -8.31
C SER A 84 9.46 -1.31 -9.02
N SER A 85 8.52 -1.38 -9.97
CA SER A 85 8.25 -2.61 -10.72
C SER A 85 9.45 -3.10 -11.54
N LEU A 86 10.40 -2.23 -11.81
CA LEU A 86 11.61 -2.57 -12.58
C LEU A 86 12.74 -3.11 -11.70
N VAL A 87 12.63 -2.98 -10.38
CA VAL A 87 13.72 -3.35 -9.47
C VAL A 87 13.34 -4.39 -8.42
N VAL A 88 12.06 -4.72 -8.29
CA VAL A 88 11.59 -5.77 -7.38
C VAL A 88 10.68 -6.75 -8.11
N ASP A 89 10.62 -7.98 -7.60
CA ASP A 89 9.65 -8.97 -8.05
C ASP A 89 8.37 -8.86 -7.22
N ASP A 90 7.27 -9.30 -7.80
CA ASP A 90 5.99 -9.46 -7.11
C ASP A 90 5.50 -8.16 -6.44
N LEU A 91 5.64 -7.05 -7.14
CA LEU A 91 5.05 -5.80 -6.67
C LEU A 91 3.54 -5.93 -6.70
N ARG A 92 2.91 -5.70 -5.55
CA ARG A 92 1.47 -5.83 -5.39
C ARG A 92 0.93 -4.59 -4.70
N ILE A 93 -0.22 -4.14 -5.18
CA ILE A 93 -0.92 -2.99 -4.62
C ILE A 93 -2.34 -3.42 -4.30
N ALA A 94 -2.75 -3.23 -3.05
CA ALA A 94 -4.09 -3.58 -2.61
C ALA A 94 -4.67 -2.42 -1.82
N ARG A 95 -5.95 -2.19 -1.99
CA ARG A 95 -6.69 -1.19 -1.22
C ARG A 95 -7.44 -1.90 -0.11
N GLY A 96 -7.51 -1.26 1.04
CA GLY A 96 -8.18 -1.85 2.18
C GLY A 96 -8.73 -0.82 3.14
N ALA A 97 -9.34 -1.33 4.18
CA ALA A 97 -9.87 -0.54 5.28
C ALA A 97 -9.02 -0.74 6.52
N THR A 98 -8.99 0.27 7.35
CA THR A 98 -8.31 0.23 8.64
C THR A 98 -9.13 1.00 9.65
N ASN A 99 -8.83 0.85 10.94
CA ASN A 99 -9.52 1.56 12.02
C ASN A 99 -11.04 1.43 11.88
N GLU A 100 -11.77 2.53 11.90
CA GLU A 100 -13.24 2.51 11.79
C GLU A 100 -13.75 1.98 10.46
N GLY A 101 -12.94 2.07 9.40
CA GLY A 101 -13.29 1.53 8.09
C GLY A 101 -13.50 0.02 8.11
N VAL A 102 -12.80 -0.71 8.99
CA VAL A 102 -12.96 -2.17 9.13
C VAL A 102 -14.39 -2.50 9.53
N GLY A 103 -14.94 -1.80 10.52
CA GLY A 103 -16.32 -2.03 10.94
C GLY A 103 -17.34 -1.77 9.84
N ARG A 104 -17.13 -0.72 9.04
CA ARG A 104 -18.01 -0.42 7.92
C ARG A 104 -17.98 -1.52 6.85
N GLU A 105 -16.79 -2.03 6.54
CA GLU A 105 -16.64 -3.13 5.56
C GLU A 105 -17.31 -4.41 6.07
N ILE A 106 -17.14 -4.72 7.35
CA ILE A 106 -17.78 -5.90 7.97
C ILE A 106 -19.29 -5.76 7.91
N ALA A 107 -19.83 -4.57 8.17
CA ALA A 107 -21.27 -4.33 8.12
C ALA A 107 -21.83 -4.54 6.71
N LEU A 108 -21.14 -4.07 5.68
CA LEU A 108 -21.54 -4.29 4.29
C LEU A 108 -21.51 -5.77 3.94
N TYR A 109 -20.47 -6.47 4.36
CA TYR A 109 -20.32 -7.90 4.12
C TYR A 109 -21.44 -8.70 4.81
N ALA A 110 -21.75 -8.36 6.05
CA ALA A 110 -22.82 -9.02 6.80
C ALA A 110 -24.18 -8.86 6.10
N GLN A 111 -24.44 -7.70 5.52
CA GLN A 111 -25.66 -7.46 4.74
C GLN A 111 -25.72 -8.39 3.52
N GLU A 112 -24.60 -8.60 2.83
CA GLU A 112 -24.57 -9.47 1.67
C GLU A 112 -24.64 -10.95 2.04
N ILE A 113 -24.04 -11.35 3.17
CA ILE A 113 -24.17 -12.72 3.69
C ILE A 113 -25.64 -13.07 3.90
N ALA A 114 -26.46 -12.15 4.41
CA ALA A 114 -27.88 -12.39 4.67
C ALA A 114 -28.67 -12.72 3.42
N LYS A 115 -28.18 -12.35 2.23
CA LYS A 115 -28.84 -12.62 0.95
C LYS A 115 -28.49 -13.97 0.36
N VAL A 116 -27.50 -14.68 0.93
CA VAL A 116 -27.03 -15.97 0.43
C VAL A 116 -27.51 -17.07 1.36
N PRO A 117 -28.16 -18.14 0.85
CA PRO A 117 -28.55 -19.27 1.70
C PRO A 117 -27.32 -19.90 2.34
N GLN A 118 -27.37 -20.12 3.64
CA GLN A 118 -26.26 -20.74 4.37
C GLN A 118 -26.49 -22.24 4.49
N SER A 119 -25.48 -23.01 4.15
CA SER A 119 -25.52 -24.47 4.32
C SER A 119 -25.12 -24.83 5.75
N ALA A 120 -25.82 -25.75 6.33
CA ALA A 120 -25.45 -26.29 7.62
C ALA A 120 -24.29 -27.28 7.50
#